data_56901c39d68baeb387a88d24469bb9fe
#
_entry.id   56901c39d68baeb387a88d24469bb9fe
#
_cell.length_a   1.000
_cell.length_b   1.000
_cell.length_c   1.000
_cell.angle_alpha   90.00
_cell.angle_beta   90.00
_cell.angle_gamma   90.00
#
_symmetry.space_group_name_H-M   'P 1'
#
loop_
_entity.id
_entity.type
_entity.pdbx_description
1 polymer ?
#
loop_
_entity_poly.entity_id
_entity_poly.type
_entity_poly.pdbx_seq_one_letter_code
_entity_poly.pdbx_strand_id
1 'polypeptide(L)'
;MKIVLIGTSWPFRGGLAAYNERLAKAFMDAGHEVKIHTFSLQYPGFLFPGKTQLASWKKPSDIDIEEDVNSVNPFNWMLTGNKIKDERSDLVVVKFWLPFMGPAFGTILRRIKSNGHTKVVSILDNIIPHEARFGDRPFTNYFVK
;
A
#
# COMPACT_ATOMS: atom_id res chain seq x y z
N MET A 1 13.45 -6.13 13.34
CA MET A 1 12.00 -6.31 13.22
C MET A 1 11.68 -6.75 11.79
N LYS A 2 10.59 -7.46 11.64
CA LYS A 2 10.00 -7.73 10.31
C LYS A 2 9.00 -6.62 9.97
N ILE A 3 9.27 -5.88 8.90
CA ILE A 3 8.50 -4.70 8.49
C ILE A 3 7.88 -4.95 7.11
N VAL A 4 6.60 -4.67 6.98
CA VAL A 4 5.88 -4.70 5.69
C VAL A 4 5.48 -3.29 5.32
N LEU A 5 5.77 -2.89 4.08
CA LEU A 5 5.26 -1.68 3.47
C LEU A 5 4.11 -2.04 2.51
N ILE A 6 3.01 -1.31 2.57
CA ILE A 6 1.89 -1.47 1.63
C ILE A 6 1.72 -0.17 0.87
N GLY A 7 1.87 -0.23 -0.45
CA GLY A 7 1.73 0.93 -1.31
C GLY A 7 2.46 0.80 -2.63
N THR A 8 2.52 1.89 -3.36
CA THR A 8 3.13 1.93 -4.70
C THR A 8 4.63 1.66 -4.64
N SER A 9 5.08 0.73 -5.47
CA SER A 9 6.47 0.40 -5.71
C SER A 9 6.60 -0.15 -7.13
N TRP A 10 7.77 -0.65 -7.53
CA TRP A 10 7.91 -1.34 -8.81
C TRP A 10 6.75 -2.36 -8.99
N PRO A 11 6.13 -2.51 -10.17
CA PRO A 11 6.49 -1.99 -11.48
C PRO A 11 6.04 -0.55 -11.78
N PHE A 12 5.50 0.16 -10.82
CA PHE A 12 5.08 1.55 -11.00
C PHE A 12 6.26 2.51 -10.86
N ARG A 13 6.16 3.67 -11.52
CA ARG A 13 7.13 4.75 -11.42
C ARG A 13 6.52 5.97 -10.74
N GLY A 14 7.36 6.89 -10.33
CA GLY A 14 6.95 8.18 -9.77
C GLY A 14 7.35 8.35 -8.32
N GLY A 15 6.94 9.48 -7.74
CA GLY A 15 7.35 9.88 -6.39
C GLY A 15 6.91 8.93 -5.29
N LEU A 16 5.73 8.33 -5.40
CA LEU A 16 5.22 7.38 -4.41
C LEU A 16 6.06 6.10 -4.39
N ALA A 17 6.37 5.55 -5.57
CA ALA A 17 7.21 4.37 -5.68
C ALA A 17 8.62 4.64 -5.14
N ALA A 18 9.24 5.74 -5.57
CA ALA A 18 10.57 6.13 -5.10
C ALA A 18 10.61 6.35 -3.59
N TYR A 19 9.57 6.93 -3.01
CA TYR A 19 9.47 7.13 -1.57
C TYR A 19 9.45 5.80 -0.82
N ASN A 20 8.55 4.89 -1.21
CA ASN A 20 8.41 3.59 -0.53
C ASN A 20 9.68 2.74 -0.66
N GLU A 21 10.33 2.73 -1.82
CA GLU A 21 11.57 2.00 -2.03
C GLU A 21 12.73 2.59 -1.21
N ARG A 22 12.83 3.91 -1.10
CA ARG A 22 13.83 4.57 -0.23
C ARG A 22 13.55 4.29 1.25
N LEU A 23 12.29 4.29 1.66
CA LEU A 23 11.89 3.95 3.03
C LEU A 23 12.24 2.49 3.36
N ALA A 24 11.97 1.58 2.43
CA ALA A 24 12.37 0.18 2.57
C ALA A 24 13.88 0.04 2.76
N LYS A 25 14.67 0.69 1.92
CA LYS A 25 16.14 0.67 2.03
C LYS A 25 16.62 1.24 3.37
N ALA A 26 16.04 2.35 3.83
CA ALA A 26 16.39 2.93 5.12
C ALA A 26 16.14 1.97 6.30
N PHE A 27 15.01 1.23 6.26
CA PHE A 27 14.76 0.19 7.26
C PHE A 27 15.73 -0.99 7.15
N MET A 28 16.07 -1.41 5.94
CA MET A 28 17.05 -2.49 5.71
C MET A 28 18.44 -2.08 6.21
N ASP A 29 18.87 -0.85 5.94
CA ASP A 29 20.13 -0.29 6.42
C ASP A 29 20.18 -0.20 7.95
N ALA A 30 19.02 -0.04 8.59
CA ALA A 30 18.86 -0.10 10.05
C ALA A 30 18.81 -1.54 10.63
N GLY A 31 18.97 -2.56 9.78
CA GLY A 31 19.02 -3.96 10.18
C GLY A 31 17.67 -4.67 10.27
N HIS A 32 16.63 -4.14 9.61
CA HIS A 32 15.31 -4.75 9.60
C HIS A 32 15.10 -5.61 8.35
N GLU A 33 14.29 -6.66 8.47
CA GLU A 33 13.75 -7.42 7.34
C GLU A 33 12.57 -6.66 6.75
N VAL A 34 12.59 -6.35 5.46
CA VAL A 34 11.58 -5.51 4.82
C VAL A 34 11.00 -6.18 3.58
N LYS A 35 9.69 -6.11 3.44
CA LYS A 35 8.94 -6.52 2.26
C LYS A 35 7.97 -5.44 1.85
N ILE A 36 7.77 -5.26 0.53
CA ILE A 36 6.78 -4.34 -0.03
C ILE A 36 5.68 -5.15 -0.71
N HIS A 37 4.42 -4.91 -0.32
CA HIS A 37 3.24 -5.32 -1.08
C HIS A 37 2.78 -4.15 -1.94
N THR A 38 2.99 -4.25 -3.24
CA THR A 38 2.60 -3.24 -4.23
C THR A 38 1.37 -3.67 -5.01
N PHE A 39 0.91 -2.81 -5.90
CA PHE A 39 -0.29 -3.06 -6.67
C PHE A 39 -0.05 -4.01 -7.84
N SER A 40 -0.95 -4.96 -8.01
CA SER A 40 -1.19 -5.65 -9.28
C SER A 40 -2.07 -4.80 -10.19
N LEU A 41 -3.02 -4.04 -9.59
CA LEU A 41 -3.82 -3.01 -10.24
C LEU A 41 -3.94 -1.82 -9.30
N GLN A 42 -3.32 -0.68 -9.65
CA GLN A 42 -3.37 0.54 -8.85
C GLN A 42 -4.57 1.41 -9.22
N TYR A 43 -4.78 1.69 -10.49
CA TYR A 43 -5.89 2.47 -11.01
C TYR A 43 -6.58 1.78 -12.16
N PRO A 44 -7.92 1.64 -12.11
CA PRO A 44 -8.66 1.15 -13.29
C PRO A 44 -8.54 2.14 -14.45
N GLY A 45 -8.29 1.65 -15.67
CA GLY A 45 -8.02 2.48 -16.84
C GLY A 45 -9.16 3.42 -17.23
N PHE A 46 -10.43 3.06 -16.91
CA PHE A 46 -11.59 3.90 -17.17
C PHE A 46 -11.74 5.10 -16.22
N LEU A 47 -11.18 5.00 -15.01
CA LEU A 47 -11.19 6.10 -14.01
C LEU A 47 -9.97 7.01 -14.13
N PHE A 48 -8.89 6.48 -14.67
CA PHE A 48 -7.61 7.17 -14.77
C PHE A 48 -7.05 6.96 -16.19
N PRO A 49 -7.71 7.50 -17.23
CA PRO A 49 -7.21 7.45 -18.59
C PRO A 49 -5.94 8.30 -18.67
N GLY A 50 -4.80 7.70 -18.83
CA GLY A 50 -3.54 8.42 -18.88
C GLY A 50 -2.35 7.54 -19.20
N LYS A 51 -1.19 8.17 -19.21
CA LYS A 51 0.10 7.59 -19.60
C LYS A 51 0.46 6.38 -18.72
N THR A 52 1.13 5.40 -19.31
CA THR A 52 1.73 4.24 -18.63
C THR A 52 2.48 4.68 -17.37
N GLN A 53 2.01 4.24 -16.22
CA GLN A 53 2.67 4.51 -14.93
C GLN A 53 3.74 3.47 -14.60
N LEU A 54 4.10 2.64 -15.57
CA LEU A 54 5.05 1.55 -15.40
C LEU A 54 6.49 2.03 -15.60
N ALA A 55 7.38 1.45 -14.80
CA ALA A 55 8.81 1.68 -14.90
C ALA A 55 9.38 1.02 -16.16
N SER A 56 10.37 1.68 -16.78
CA SER A 56 11.13 1.13 -17.91
C SER A 56 12.35 0.31 -17.48
N TRP A 57 12.63 0.24 -16.17
CA TRP A 57 13.77 -0.49 -15.58
C TRP A 57 13.32 -1.79 -14.95
N LYS A 58 14.30 -2.69 -14.72
CA LYS A 58 14.06 -3.99 -14.09
C LYS A 58 13.71 -3.84 -12.61
N LYS A 59 12.98 -4.84 -12.10
CA LYS A 59 12.67 -4.96 -10.67
C LYS A 59 13.94 -4.84 -9.83
N PRO A 60 13.95 -4.00 -8.78
CA PRO A 60 15.04 -3.99 -7.81
C PRO A 60 15.29 -5.39 -7.25
N SER A 61 16.54 -5.86 -7.29
CA SER A 61 16.90 -7.19 -6.79
C SER A 61 17.20 -7.22 -5.29
N ASP A 62 17.39 -6.06 -4.71
CA ASP A 62 17.75 -5.84 -3.31
C ASP A 62 16.56 -5.63 -2.38
N ILE A 63 15.34 -5.50 -2.91
CA ILE A 63 14.11 -5.32 -2.14
C ILE A 63 13.13 -6.44 -2.48
N ASP A 64 12.57 -7.10 -1.47
CA ASP A 64 11.47 -8.04 -1.68
C ASP A 64 10.17 -7.27 -1.98
N ILE A 65 9.73 -7.33 -3.23
CA ILE A 65 8.51 -6.66 -3.72
C ILE A 65 7.55 -7.69 -4.26
N GLU A 66 6.32 -7.68 -3.77
CA GLU A 66 5.24 -8.54 -4.23
C GLU A 66 4.06 -7.72 -4.77
N GLU A 67 3.59 -8.07 -5.98
CA GLU A 67 2.52 -7.38 -6.71
C GLU A 67 1.19 -8.10 -6.47
N ASP A 68 0.54 -7.86 -5.36
CA ASP A 68 -0.66 -8.61 -4.97
C ASP A 68 -1.84 -7.74 -4.50
N VAL A 69 -1.71 -6.42 -4.49
CA VAL A 69 -2.80 -5.52 -4.10
C VAL A 69 -3.60 -5.06 -5.31
N ASN A 70 -4.87 -5.40 -5.36
CA ASN A 70 -5.81 -4.87 -6.36
C ASN A 70 -6.69 -3.77 -5.74
N SER A 71 -6.65 -2.56 -6.28
CA SER A 71 -7.33 -1.40 -5.68
C SER A 71 -8.86 -1.45 -5.71
N VAL A 72 -9.46 -2.31 -6.54
CA VAL A 72 -10.91 -2.34 -6.79
C VAL A 72 -11.58 -3.68 -6.48
N ASN A 73 -10.83 -4.70 -6.14
CA ASN A 73 -11.38 -6.04 -5.91
C ASN A 73 -11.46 -6.38 -4.41
N PRO A 74 -12.66 -6.36 -3.79
CA PRO A 74 -12.83 -6.66 -2.37
C PRO A 74 -12.38 -8.08 -1.96
N PHE A 75 -12.51 -9.07 -2.84
CA PHE A 75 -12.01 -10.42 -2.56
C PHE A 75 -10.49 -10.43 -2.46
N ASN A 76 -9.80 -9.68 -3.34
CA ASN A 76 -8.36 -9.51 -3.25
C ASN A 76 -7.95 -8.87 -1.92
N TRP A 77 -8.68 -7.85 -1.44
CA TRP A 77 -8.35 -7.19 -0.16
C TRP A 77 -8.39 -8.16 1.01
N MET A 78 -9.37 -9.07 1.01
CA MET A 78 -9.49 -10.11 2.02
C MET A 78 -8.34 -11.12 1.94
N LEU A 79 -8.00 -11.58 0.73
CA LEU A 79 -6.92 -12.54 0.51
C LEU A 79 -5.55 -11.94 0.86
N THR A 80 -5.25 -10.74 0.34
CA THR A 80 -3.99 -10.04 0.62
C THR A 80 -3.88 -9.70 2.11
N GLY A 81 -4.97 -9.22 2.72
CA GLY A 81 -5.00 -8.95 4.15
C GLY A 81 -4.74 -10.19 5.01
N ASN A 82 -5.32 -11.33 4.65
CA ASN A 82 -5.05 -12.60 5.34
C ASN A 82 -3.60 -13.07 5.15
N LYS A 83 -3.08 -12.98 3.93
CA LYS A 83 -1.70 -13.33 3.62
C LYS A 83 -0.71 -12.53 4.48
N ILE A 84 -0.82 -11.20 4.49
CA ILE A 84 0.06 -10.34 5.28
C ILE A 84 -0.16 -10.56 6.79
N LYS A 85 -1.39 -10.80 7.22
CA LYS A 85 -1.71 -11.19 8.60
C LYS A 85 -0.92 -12.42 9.04
N ASP A 86 -0.87 -13.45 8.18
CA ASP A 86 -0.21 -14.73 8.48
C ASP A 86 1.32 -14.62 8.44
N GLU A 87 1.87 -13.61 7.77
CA GLU A 87 3.29 -13.27 7.82
C GLU A 87 3.76 -12.81 9.22
N ARG A 88 2.82 -12.38 10.09
CA ARG A 88 3.07 -11.93 11.46
C ARG A 88 4.23 -10.91 11.56
N SER A 89 4.24 -9.94 10.66
CA SER A 89 5.19 -8.83 10.73
C SER A 89 5.00 -8.02 12.03
N ASP A 90 6.10 -7.44 12.53
CA ASP A 90 6.05 -6.59 13.73
C ASP A 90 5.39 -5.25 13.45
N LEU A 91 5.64 -4.74 12.25
CA LEU A 91 5.17 -3.43 11.80
C LEU A 91 4.67 -3.49 10.35
N VAL A 92 3.52 -2.89 10.12
CA VAL A 92 3.03 -2.57 8.78
C VAL A 92 2.97 -1.05 8.64
N VAL A 93 3.57 -0.53 7.58
CA VAL A 93 3.51 0.89 7.22
C VAL A 93 2.74 1.03 5.91
N VAL A 94 1.71 1.85 5.91
CA VAL A 94 0.93 2.17 4.71
C VAL A 94 0.99 3.66 4.43
N LYS A 95 1.20 4.01 3.16
CA LYS A 95 1.15 5.40 2.71
C LYS A 95 -0.19 5.69 2.07
N PHE A 96 -0.98 6.54 2.72
CA PHE A 96 -2.31 6.95 2.25
C PHE A 96 -2.23 8.32 1.58
N TRP A 97 -2.54 8.38 0.30
CA TRP A 97 -2.45 9.62 -0.48
C TRP A 97 -3.74 9.98 -1.22
N LEU A 98 -4.69 9.07 -1.33
CA LEU A 98 -5.90 9.25 -2.10
C LEU A 98 -7.07 8.52 -1.43
N PRO A 99 -8.21 9.19 -1.15
CA PRO A 99 -9.38 8.56 -0.55
C PRO A 99 -9.89 7.31 -1.28
N PHE A 100 -9.73 7.26 -2.61
CA PHE A 100 -10.04 6.09 -3.44
C PHE A 100 -9.42 4.78 -2.92
N MET A 101 -8.25 4.84 -2.30
CA MET A 101 -7.57 3.69 -1.70
C MET A 101 -8.14 3.28 -0.33
N GLY A 102 -9.01 4.11 0.24
CA GLY A 102 -9.55 3.89 1.59
C GLY A 102 -10.21 2.53 1.80
N PRO A 103 -11.13 2.08 0.93
CA PRO A 103 -11.76 0.78 1.06
C PRO A 103 -10.77 -0.39 1.01
N ALA A 104 -9.82 -0.37 0.08
CA ALA A 104 -8.80 -1.41 -0.06
C ALA A 104 -7.88 -1.45 1.16
N PHE A 105 -7.21 -0.36 1.46
CA PHE A 105 -6.29 -0.30 2.60
C PHE A 105 -7.00 -0.53 3.93
N GLY A 106 -8.18 0.07 4.15
CA GLY A 106 -8.93 -0.10 5.37
C GLY A 106 -9.31 -1.56 5.63
N THR A 107 -9.71 -2.30 4.60
CA THR A 107 -10.04 -3.73 4.70
C THR A 107 -8.79 -4.57 4.97
N ILE A 108 -7.72 -4.36 4.20
CA ILE A 108 -6.44 -5.07 4.37
C ILE A 108 -5.91 -4.87 5.80
N LEU A 109 -5.85 -3.64 6.28
CA LEU A 109 -5.30 -3.32 7.60
C LEU A 109 -6.12 -3.91 8.75
N ARG A 110 -7.46 -3.92 8.65
CA ARG A 110 -8.31 -4.59 9.66
C ARG A 110 -8.04 -6.09 9.72
N ARG A 111 -7.85 -6.73 8.57
CA ARG A 111 -7.48 -8.15 8.54
C ARG A 111 -6.12 -8.39 9.20
N ILE A 112 -5.13 -7.56 8.89
CA ILE A 112 -3.79 -7.67 9.50
C ILE A 112 -3.87 -7.50 11.02
N LYS A 113 -4.53 -6.44 11.49
CA LYS A 113 -4.67 -6.15 12.92
C LYS A 113 -5.36 -7.25 13.71
N SER A 114 -6.18 -8.07 13.06
CA SER A 114 -6.87 -9.18 13.74
C SER A 114 -5.93 -10.28 14.25
N ASN A 115 -4.62 -10.26 13.91
CA ASN A 115 -3.65 -11.17 14.48
C ASN A 115 -3.19 -10.81 15.91
N GLY A 116 -3.58 -9.63 16.41
CA GLY A 116 -3.23 -9.14 17.74
C GLY A 116 -1.74 -8.87 17.98
N HIS A 117 -0.90 -8.98 16.96
CA HIS A 117 0.56 -8.84 17.01
C HIS A 117 1.07 -7.62 16.25
N THR A 118 0.66 -7.49 15.00
CA THR A 118 1.18 -6.49 14.07
C THR A 118 0.73 -5.08 14.44
N LYS A 119 1.68 -4.17 14.60
CA LYS A 119 1.41 -2.73 14.72
C LYS A 119 1.24 -2.11 13.34
N VAL A 120 0.34 -1.16 13.21
CA VAL A 120 0.07 -0.45 11.95
C VAL A 120 0.36 1.03 12.10
N VAL A 121 1.13 1.57 11.18
CA VAL A 121 1.42 3.01 11.05
C VAL A 121 0.98 3.48 9.68
N SER A 122 0.24 4.58 9.64
CA SER A 122 -0.19 5.21 8.39
C SER A 122 0.52 6.54 8.20
N ILE A 123 1.12 6.73 7.03
CA ILE A 123 1.68 8.00 6.57
C ILE A 123 0.61 8.67 5.71
N LEU A 124 0.12 9.81 6.15
CA LEU A 124 -1.01 10.51 5.54
C LEU A 124 -0.51 11.73 4.77
N ASP A 125 -0.56 11.69 3.43
CA ASP A 125 -0.19 12.82 2.59
C ASP A 125 -1.36 13.77 2.34
N ASN A 126 -2.56 13.23 2.08
CA ASN A 126 -3.77 13.96 1.77
C ASN A 126 -4.99 13.28 2.42
N ILE A 127 -5.44 13.80 3.56
CA ILE A 127 -6.67 13.31 4.21
C ILE A 127 -7.89 13.99 3.58
N ILE A 128 -7.77 15.27 3.23
CA ILE A 128 -8.82 16.06 2.58
C ILE A 128 -8.26 16.54 1.25
N PRO A 129 -8.74 16.02 0.11
CA PRO A 129 -8.33 16.50 -1.20
C PRO A 129 -8.74 17.98 -1.38
N HIS A 130 -7.91 18.75 -2.06
CA HIS A 130 -8.24 20.14 -2.42
C HIS A 130 -9.51 20.22 -3.29
N GLU A 131 -9.76 19.19 -4.09
CA GLU A 131 -10.99 19.00 -4.85
C GLU A 131 -11.73 17.77 -4.33
N ALA A 132 -12.79 17.99 -3.55
CA ALA A 132 -13.59 16.90 -3.01
C ALA A 132 -14.38 16.20 -4.12
N ARG A 133 -14.20 14.89 -4.24
CA ARG A 133 -14.97 14.02 -5.13
C ARG A 133 -16.05 13.27 -4.34
N PHE A 134 -17.07 12.80 -5.07
CA PHE A 134 -18.07 11.93 -4.47
C PHE A 134 -17.40 10.67 -3.91
N GLY A 135 -17.67 10.36 -2.64
CA GLY A 135 -17.10 9.19 -1.97
C GLY A 135 -15.83 9.47 -1.15
N ASP A 136 -15.15 10.60 -1.29
CA ASP A 136 -13.89 10.88 -0.59
C ASP A 136 -14.04 10.83 0.93
N ARG A 137 -15.07 11.46 1.49
CA ARG A 137 -15.34 11.45 2.94
C ARG A 137 -15.61 10.03 3.50
N PRO A 138 -16.58 9.26 2.96
CA PRO A 138 -16.84 7.92 3.47
C PRO A 138 -15.64 6.98 3.29
N PHE A 139 -14.88 7.08 2.21
CA PHE A 139 -13.70 6.26 1.97
C PHE A 139 -12.56 6.59 2.93
N THR A 140 -12.30 7.87 3.16
CA THR A 140 -11.32 8.31 4.16
C THR A 140 -11.75 7.88 5.56
N ASN A 141 -13.03 8.09 5.93
CA ASN A 141 -13.56 7.66 7.22
C ASN A 141 -13.44 6.15 7.43
N TYR A 142 -13.68 5.37 6.40
CA TYR A 142 -13.51 3.92 6.47
C TYR A 142 -12.06 3.51 6.70
N PHE A 143 -11.11 4.24 6.13
CA PHE A 143 -9.69 3.97 6.33
C PHE A 143 -9.22 4.33 7.75
N VAL A 144 -9.60 5.50 8.28
CA VAL A 144 -9.08 6.01 9.56
C VAL A 144 -9.76 5.42 10.81
N LYS A 145 -10.92 4.80 10.67
CA LYS A 145 -11.63 4.12 11.79
C LYS A 145 -11.12 2.70 12.00
#